data_a7a5861f3a0502d9991771d5ed71131f
#
_entry.id   a7a5861f3a0502d9991771d5ed71131f
#
_cell.length_a   1.000
_cell.length_b   1.000
_cell.length_c   1.000
_cell.angle_alpha   90.00
_cell.angle_beta   90.00
_cell.angle_gamma   90.00
#
_symmetry.space_group_name_H-M   'P 1'
#
loop_
_entity.id
_entity.type
_entity.pdbx_description
1 polymer ?
#
loop_
_entity_poly.entity_id
_entity_poly.type
_entity_poly.pdbx_seq_one_letter_code
_entity_poly.pdbx_strand_id
1 'polypeptide(L)'
;MTDYSAFIAITNHHLLPPDSDTLDFIPGSVSYHRFLAQVEIIAATNVSAIVLREKDLEETVYEALAKDCITLCTHYNKKLILHFFLESAHRLNHPYIQLSLSQLETYRKAGLLSDFAQIGTSVHSVDDV
;
A
#
# COMPACT_ATOMS: atom_id res chain seq x y z
N MET A 1 -2.51 -10.48 -27.08
CA MET A 1 -1.90 -10.95 -25.90
C MET A 1 -2.61 -10.50 -24.68
N THR A 2 -2.91 -11.41 -23.92
CA THR A 2 -3.65 -11.10 -22.78
C THR A 2 -2.77 -10.47 -21.74
N ASP A 3 -3.36 -9.64 -21.00
CA ASP A 3 -2.62 -8.88 -20.09
C ASP A 3 -2.62 -9.52 -18.74
N TYR A 4 -1.95 -10.62 -18.64
CA TYR A 4 -1.88 -11.29 -17.37
C TYR A 4 -0.96 -10.61 -16.42
N SER A 5 -0.21 -9.65 -16.89
CA SER A 5 0.69 -8.94 -16.01
C SER A 5 -0.05 -8.00 -15.09
N ALA A 6 -1.36 -7.90 -15.23
CA ALA A 6 -2.13 -6.98 -14.42
C ALA A 6 -2.49 -7.54 -13.06
N PHE A 7 -1.90 -8.62 -12.63
CA PHE A 7 -2.16 -9.11 -11.28
C PHE A 7 -1.63 -8.13 -10.26
N ILE A 8 -2.49 -7.75 -9.35
CA ILE A 8 -2.16 -6.81 -8.30
C ILE A 8 -2.45 -7.46 -6.97
N ALA A 9 -1.47 -7.47 -6.09
CA ALA A 9 -1.64 -8.00 -4.75
C ALA A 9 -2.01 -6.88 -3.80
N ILE A 10 -2.88 -7.16 -2.85
CA ILE A 10 -3.30 -6.19 -1.84
C ILE A 10 -2.92 -6.75 -0.50
N THR A 11 -2.21 -5.94 0.30
CA THR A 11 -1.74 -6.41 1.59
C THR A 11 -2.84 -6.37 2.64
N ASN A 12 -2.65 -7.14 3.70
CA ASN A 12 -3.52 -7.09 4.86
C ASN A 12 -2.78 -7.70 6.03
N HIS A 13 -2.31 -6.87 6.96
CA HIS A 13 -1.51 -7.38 8.07
C HIS A 13 -2.35 -8.21 9.04
N HIS A 14 -3.66 -8.09 9.01
CA HIS A 14 -4.51 -8.92 9.86
C HIS A 14 -4.50 -10.38 9.44
N LEU A 15 -3.98 -10.69 8.27
CA LEU A 15 -3.90 -12.07 7.82
C LEU A 15 -2.64 -12.78 8.30
N LEU A 16 -1.77 -12.08 9.01
CA LEU A 16 -0.58 -12.71 9.57
C LEU A 16 -0.99 -13.70 10.66
N PRO A 17 -0.17 -14.73 10.88
CA PRO A 17 -0.46 -15.67 11.96
C PRO A 17 -0.56 -14.95 13.27
N PRO A 18 -1.52 -15.34 14.10
CA PRO A 18 -1.78 -14.63 15.34
C PRO A 18 -0.91 -15.08 16.48
N ASP A 19 0.22 -15.62 16.23
CA ASP A 19 0.99 -16.22 17.27
C ASP A 19 1.74 -15.23 18.04
N SER A 20 1.79 -14.06 17.73
CA SER A 20 2.65 -13.22 18.43
C SER A 20 1.85 -12.27 19.21
N ASP A 21 2.48 -11.61 19.96
CA ASP A 21 2.03 -10.53 20.63
C ASP A 21 1.85 -9.48 19.64
N THR A 22 1.01 -9.69 18.81
CA THR A 22 0.76 -8.83 17.73
C THR A 22 0.10 -7.59 18.11
N LEU A 23 0.02 -7.34 19.38
CA LEU A 23 -0.58 -6.13 19.80
C LEU A 23 0.08 -4.94 19.17
N ASP A 24 1.39 -5.05 18.93
CA ASP A 24 2.12 -3.90 18.49
C ASP A 24 2.71 -4.15 17.14
N PHE A 25 2.00 -3.74 16.13
CA PHE A 25 2.53 -3.75 14.78
C PHE A 25 3.27 -2.44 14.57
N ILE A 26 4.52 -2.41 15.00
CA ILE A 26 5.35 -1.21 14.91
C ILE A 26 6.70 -1.60 14.34
N PRO A 27 7.46 -0.66 13.81
CA PRO A 27 8.79 -0.97 13.27
C PRO A 27 9.64 -1.67 14.31
N GLY A 28 10.26 -2.75 13.91
CA GLY A 28 11.09 -3.54 14.79
C GLY A 28 10.38 -4.68 15.47
N SER A 29 9.06 -4.72 15.43
CA SER A 29 8.33 -5.82 16.06
C SER A 29 8.39 -7.06 15.19
N VAL A 30 8.07 -8.20 15.79
CA VAL A 30 8.06 -9.46 15.06
C VAL A 30 7.02 -9.45 13.97
N SER A 31 5.83 -8.94 14.27
CA SER A 31 4.78 -8.91 13.25
C SER A 31 5.14 -7.98 12.12
N TYR A 32 5.81 -6.88 12.40
CA TYR A 32 6.26 -5.97 11.36
C TYR A 32 7.25 -6.68 10.43
N HIS A 33 8.21 -7.39 11.01
CA HIS A 33 9.19 -8.10 10.18
C HIS A 33 8.54 -9.23 9.39
N ARG A 34 7.57 -9.91 9.98
CA ARG A 34 6.84 -10.94 9.25
C ARG A 34 6.07 -10.37 8.09
N PHE A 35 5.50 -9.19 8.28
CA PHE A 35 4.79 -8.53 7.19
C PHE A 35 5.74 -8.23 6.05
N LEU A 36 6.91 -7.68 6.35
CA LEU A 36 7.88 -7.38 5.31
C LEU A 36 8.33 -8.64 4.58
N ALA A 37 8.51 -9.73 5.32
CA ALA A 37 8.89 -11.00 4.67
C ALA A 37 7.80 -11.47 3.72
N GLN A 38 6.54 -11.30 4.09
CA GLN A 38 5.44 -11.66 3.21
C GLN A 38 5.40 -10.78 1.97
N VAL A 39 5.62 -9.49 2.14
CA VAL A 39 5.66 -8.59 1.00
C VAL A 39 6.78 -8.99 0.06
N GLU A 40 7.91 -9.40 0.63
CA GLU A 40 9.03 -9.82 -0.20
C GLU A 40 8.69 -11.06 -1.01
N ILE A 41 8.02 -12.02 -0.39
CA ILE A 41 7.61 -13.22 -1.11
C ILE A 41 6.68 -12.85 -2.26
N ILE A 42 5.74 -11.97 -2.01
CA ILE A 42 4.81 -11.53 -3.03
C ILE A 42 5.55 -10.78 -4.14
N ALA A 43 6.48 -9.92 -3.77
CA ALA A 43 7.21 -9.13 -4.76
C ALA A 43 8.05 -10.00 -5.68
N ALA A 44 8.44 -11.19 -5.22
CA ALA A 44 9.22 -12.10 -6.03
C ALA A 44 8.36 -12.90 -6.99
N THR A 45 7.04 -12.76 -6.93
CA THR A 45 6.16 -13.49 -7.83
C THR A 45 5.89 -12.68 -9.10
N ASN A 46 4.89 -13.09 -9.84
CA ASN A 46 4.54 -12.46 -11.11
C ASN A 46 3.65 -11.23 -10.98
N VAL A 47 3.36 -10.78 -9.77
CA VAL A 47 2.49 -9.62 -9.66
C VAL A 47 3.13 -8.43 -10.32
N SER A 48 2.33 -7.54 -10.87
CA SER A 48 2.85 -6.33 -11.48
C SER A 48 2.88 -5.19 -10.48
N ALA A 49 2.08 -5.25 -9.43
CA ALA A 49 2.03 -4.20 -8.44
C ALA A 49 1.53 -4.74 -7.12
N ILE A 50 1.85 -4.02 -6.05
CA ILE A 50 1.37 -4.34 -4.71
C ILE A 50 0.73 -3.07 -4.17
N VAL A 51 -0.49 -3.20 -3.64
CA VAL A 51 -1.17 -2.10 -2.97
C VAL A 51 -0.96 -2.28 -1.47
N LEU A 52 -0.37 -1.30 -0.84
CA LEU A 52 -0.13 -1.32 0.61
C LEU A 52 -1.37 -0.75 1.29
N ARG A 53 -2.34 -1.61 1.56
CA ARG A 53 -3.65 -1.23 2.08
C ARG A 53 -3.74 -1.58 3.54
N GLU A 54 -3.27 -0.67 4.39
CA GLU A 54 -3.25 -0.88 5.83
C GLU A 54 -3.78 0.38 6.51
N LYS A 55 -4.98 0.77 6.17
CA LYS A 55 -5.53 2.07 6.58
C LYS A 55 -5.86 2.16 8.05
N ASP A 56 -5.86 1.04 8.75
CA ASP A 56 -6.12 1.05 10.18
C ASP A 56 -4.87 1.23 11.02
N LEU A 57 -3.71 1.35 10.41
CA LEU A 57 -2.49 1.70 11.14
C LEU A 57 -2.45 3.19 11.40
N GLU A 58 -1.73 3.57 12.43
CA GLU A 58 -1.41 4.98 12.61
C GLU A 58 -0.54 5.45 11.46
N GLU A 59 -0.68 6.69 11.09
CA GLU A 59 0.01 7.19 9.90
C GLU A 59 1.52 7.10 10.04
N THR A 60 2.06 7.35 11.23
CA THR A 60 3.52 7.23 11.41
C THR A 60 4.00 5.83 11.18
N VAL A 61 3.25 4.83 11.63
CA VAL A 61 3.60 3.44 11.41
C VAL A 61 3.46 3.10 9.93
N TYR A 62 2.38 3.56 9.31
CA TYR A 62 2.17 3.31 7.88
C TYR A 62 3.31 3.92 7.07
N GLU A 63 3.71 5.12 7.40
CA GLU A 63 4.76 5.79 6.64
C GLU A 63 6.09 5.03 6.74
N ALA A 64 6.43 4.53 7.93
CA ALA A 64 7.64 3.74 8.08
C ALA A 64 7.54 2.46 7.28
N LEU A 65 6.39 1.80 7.33
CA LEU A 65 6.18 0.58 6.57
C LEU A 65 6.24 0.85 5.08
N ALA A 66 5.65 1.93 4.63
CA ALA A 66 5.66 2.29 3.23
C ALA A 66 7.08 2.52 2.74
N LYS A 67 7.90 3.18 3.53
CA LYS A 67 9.28 3.41 3.17
C LYS A 67 10.03 2.10 2.97
N ASP A 68 9.85 1.17 3.89
CA ASP A 68 10.49 -0.13 3.78
C ASP A 68 9.97 -0.90 2.58
N CYS A 69 8.67 -0.83 2.34
CA CYS A 69 8.09 -1.54 1.20
C CYS A 69 8.52 -0.92 -0.14
N ILE A 70 8.70 0.39 -0.18
CA ILE A 70 9.20 1.03 -1.40
C ILE A 70 10.59 0.48 -1.74
N THR A 71 11.46 0.40 -0.74
CA THR A 71 12.79 -0.14 -0.97
C THR A 71 12.72 -1.57 -1.47
N LEU A 72 11.89 -2.36 -0.85
CA LEU A 72 11.77 -3.77 -1.19
C LEU A 72 11.20 -3.96 -2.60
N CYS A 73 10.15 -3.24 -2.92
CA CYS A 73 9.52 -3.36 -4.23
C CYS A 73 10.44 -2.84 -5.33
N THR A 74 11.21 -1.81 -5.04
CA THR A 74 12.18 -1.31 -6.00
C THR A 74 13.22 -2.38 -6.29
N HIS A 75 13.65 -3.10 -5.27
CA HIS A 75 14.63 -4.16 -5.46
C HIS A 75 14.09 -5.24 -6.40
N TYR A 76 12.82 -5.56 -6.30
CA TYR A 76 12.20 -6.58 -7.15
C TYR A 76 11.58 -6.01 -8.41
N ASN A 77 11.75 -4.72 -8.62
CA ASN A 77 11.25 -4.06 -9.83
C ASN A 77 9.73 -4.12 -9.92
N LYS A 78 9.08 -3.95 -8.80
CA LYS A 78 7.62 -3.97 -8.72
C LYS A 78 7.11 -2.59 -8.34
N LYS A 79 5.91 -2.28 -8.82
CA LYS A 79 5.25 -1.02 -8.48
C LYS A 79 4.59 -1.18 -7.11
N LEU A 80 4.84 -0.25 -6.22
CA LEU A 80 4.12 -0.18 -4.96
C LEU A 80 3.14 0.97 -5.04
N ILE A 81 1.89 0.70 -4.70
CA ILE A 81 0.84 1.71 -4.70
C ILE A 81 0.45 1.94 -3.26
N LEU A 82 0.59 3.18 -2.79
CA LEU A 82 0.16 3.51 -1.45
C LEU A 82 -1.35 3.69 -1.43
N HIS A 83 -1.93 3.65 -0.24
CA HIS A 83 -3.38 3.65 -0.11
C HIS A 83 -3.76 4.54 1.06
N PHE A 84 -4.71 5.43 0.84
CA PHE A 84 -5.39 6.19 1.90
C PHE A 84 -4.57 7.35 2.46
N PHE A 85 -3.30 7.17 2.79
CA PHE A 85 -2.52 8.18 3.51
C PHE A 85 -1.82 9.11 2.54
N LEU A 86 -2.54 10.12 2.09
CA LEU A 86 -2.04 11.04 1.09
C LEU A 86 -0.80 11.80 1.57
N GLU A 87 -0.80 12.23 2.82
CA GLU A 87 0.32 13.03 3.30
C GLU A 87 1.59 12.22 3.40
N SER A 88 1.47 10.95 3.78
CA SER A 88 2.64 10.08 3.77
C SER A 88 3.18 9.91 2.37
N ALA A 89 2.31 9.76 1.39
CA ALA A 89 2.76 9.63 0.02
C ALA A 89 3.49 10.88 -0.43
N HIS A 90 3.00 12.06 -0.04
CA HIS A 90 3.68 13.31 -0.35
C HIS A 90 5.06 13.37 0.31
N ARG A 91 5.14 13.02 1.59
CA ARG A 91 6.41 13.10 2.30
C ARG A 91 7.44 12.14 1.74
N LEU A 92 6.98 11.00 1.22
CA LEU A 92 7.87 10.02 0.64
C LEU A 92 8.14 10.27 -0.85
N ASN A 93 7.50 11.29 -1.42
CA ASN A 93 7.59 11.57 -2.85
C ASN A 93 7.22 10.35 -3.68
N HIS A 94 6.22 9.61 -3.24
CA HIS A 94 5.83 8.40 -3.94
C HIS A 94 4.75 8.73 -4.96
N PRO A 95 4.91 8.30 -6.22
CA PRO A 95 4.03 8.79 -7.29
C PRO A 95 2.74 8.01 -7.49
N TYR A 96 2.52 6.92 -6.74
CA TYR A 96 1.35 6.08 -6.96
C TYR A 96 0.51 6.00 -5.70
N ILE A 97 -0.78 6.33 -5.81
CA ILE A 97 -1.66 6.27 -4.66
C ILE A 97 -3.05 5.83 -5.09
N GLN A 98 -3.73 5.12 -4.21
CA GLN A 98 -5.11 4.71 -4.39
C GLN A 98 -5.93 5.32 -3.26
N LEU A 99 -7.04 5.94 -3.60
CA LEU A 99 -7.87 6.66 -2.66
C LEU A 99 -9.31 6.19 -2.79
N SER A 100 -10.10 6.41 -1.74
CA SER A 100 -11.52 6.22 -1.87
C SER A 100 -12.10 7.33 -2.75
N LEU A 101 -13.32 7.13 -3.22
CA LEU A 101 -13.94 8.10 -4.08
C LEU A 101 -14.11 9.44 -3.37
N SER A 102 -14.50 9.40 -2.11
CA SER A 102 -14.69 10.64 -1.37
C SER A 102 -13.36 11.34 -1.12
N GLN A 103 -12.30 10.59 -0.85
CA GLN A 103 -10.98 11.19 -0.72
C GLN A 103 -10.54 11.83 -2.03
N LEU A 104 -10.78 11.13 -3.13
CA LEU A 104 -10.39 11.63 -4.42
C LEU A 104 -11.04 12.97 -4.71
N GLU A 105 -12.33 13.10 -4.44
CA GLU A 105 -13.02 14.34 -4.68
C GLU A 105 -12.53 15.44 -3.76
N THR A 106 -12.36 15.12 -2.48
CA THR A 106 -11.91 16.11 -1.52
C THR A 106 -10.53 16.65 -1.86
N TYR A 107 -9.62 15.74 -2.18
CA TYR A 107 -8.25 16.16 -2.46
C TYR A 107 -8.12 16.83 -3.81
N ARG A 108 -8.95 16.43 -4.77
CA ARG A 108 -8.94 17.09 -6.06
C ARG A 108 -9.36 18.54 -5.92
N LYS A 109 -10.41 18.81 -5.16
CA LYS A 109 -10.87 20.17 -4.94
C LYS A 109 -9.83 21.00 -4.22
N ALA A 110 -9.05 20.36 -3.38
CA ALA A 110 -8.00 21.07 -2.64
C ALA A 110 -6.71 21.23 -3.45
N GLY A 111 -6.65 20.67 -4.65
CA GLY A 111 -5.47 20.82 -5.47
C GLY A 111 -4.30 19.98 -5.01
N LEU A 112 -4.55 18.90 -4.30
CA LEU A 112 -3.48 18.12 -3.67
C LEU A 112 -3.04 16.92 -4.48
N LEU A 113 -3.58 16.73 -5.67
CA LEU A 113 -3.32 15.51 -6.43
C LEU A 113 -2.35 15.69 -7.59
N SER A 114 -1.86 16.89 -7.80
CA SER A 114 -1.08 17.18 -9.00
C SER A 114 0.28 16.50 -9.01
N ASP A 115 0.77 16.11 -7.84
CA ASP A 115 2.11 15.52 -7.74
C ASP A 115 2.15 14.04 -8.02
N PHE A 116 1.02 13.41 -8.28
CA PHE A 116 0.98 11.96 -8.43
C PHE A 116 0.98 11.58 -9.90
N ALA A 117 1.79 10.59 -10.22
CA ALA A 117 1.84 10.07 -11.58
C ALA A 117 0.62 9.19 -11.87
N GLN A 118 0.11 8.52 -10.84
CA GLN A 118 -1.02 7.63 -11.03
C GLN A 118 -1.87 7.66 -9.77
N ILE A 119 -3.17 7.89 -9.95
CA ILE A 119 -4.12 7.90 -8.85
C ILE A 119 -5.21 6.90 -9.20
N GLY A 120 -5.42 5.95 -8.30
CA GLY A 120 -6.48 4.97 -8.46
C GLY A 120 -7.59 5.21 -7.47
N THR A 121 -8.73 4.62 -7.75
CA THR A 121 -9.89 4.71 -6.86
C THR A 121 -10.22 3.33 -6.36
N SER A 122 -10.46 3.23 -5.07
CA SER A 122 -10.92 1.97 -4.51
C SER A 122 -12.39 1.82 -4.76
N VAL A 123 -12.76 0.75 -5.41
CA VAL A 123 -14.15 0.36 -5.52
C VAL A 123 -14.26 -0.88 -4.67
N HIS A 124 -15.08 -0.82 -3.64
CA HIS A 124 -15.07 -1.87 -2.67
C HIS A 124 -15.69 -3.13 -3.19
N SER A 125 -16.73 -3.01 -3.94
CA SER A 125 -17.37 -4.22 -4.42
C SER A 125 -18.37 -3.82 -5.44
N VAL A 126 -19.00 -4.81 -5.99
CA VAL A 126 -20.10 -4.58 -6.89
C VAL A 126 -21.17 -3.77 -6.23
N ASP A 127 -21.30 -3.92 -4.95
CA ASP A 127 -22.30 -3.19 -4.25
C ASP A 127 -22.04 -1.74 -4.20
N ASP A 128 -20.80 -1.36 -4.35
CA ASP A 128 -20.46 0.02 -4.32
C ASP A 128 -20.70 0.68 -5.63
N VAL A 129 -21.08 -0.07 -6.53
CA VAL A 129 -21.31 0.41 -7.86
C VAL A 129 -22.73 0.83 -8.01
#